data_3e4abc0105c20454c673d593a6ad1d28
#
_entry.id   3e4abc0105c20454c673d593a6ad1d28
#
_cell.length_a   1.000
_cell.length_b   1.000
_cell.length_c   1.000
_cell.angle_alpha   90.00
_cell.angle_beta   90.00
_cell.angle_gamma   90.00
#
_symmetry.space_group_name_H-M   'P 1'
#
loop_
_entity.id
_entity.type
_entity.pdbx_description
1 polymer ?
#
loop_
_entity_poly.entity_id
_entity_poly.type
_entity_poly.pdbx_seq_one_letter_code
_entity_poly.pdbx_strand_id
1 'polypeptide(L)'
;MEQGYAATSLRLITTKAKVNLAAVNYHFGSKQALIREVFERRLGPLNAARIARLDKLEAAARGRPLAIEQIIEAIIAPVLHVSREPLARGAVFLRLLGRAFSEPADTLREILPGQYRQVVIRFKQALMRSLPDMPDQELTWRMHFMFGTLSYTMARNDALKLIATCNLEGAEDAEAIMRRLIPFLAAGLQAPLPTSQTTRSLPGRRAA
;
A
#
# COMPACT_ATOMS: atom_id res chain seq x y z
N MET A 1 -6.33 12.65 12.80
CA MET A 1 -6.66 11.21 12.59
C MET A 1 -5.85 10.29 13.52
N GLU A 2 -5.69 10.70 14.74
CA GLU A 2 -5.01 9.92 15.77
C GLU A 2 -5.89 8.76 16.27
N GLN A 3 -7.21 8.86 16.06
CA GLN A 3 -8.22 7.96 16.62
C GLN A 3 -8.79 6.92 15.61
N GLY A 4 -8.24 6.81 14.39
CA GLY A 4 -8.74 5.89 13.36
C GLY A 4 -10.03 6.37 12.66
N TYR A 5 -10.47 5.59 11.65
CA TYR A 5 -11.65 5.93 10.84
C TYR A 5 -12.94 5.90 11.67
N ALA A 6 -13.19 4.85 12.43
CA ALA A 6 -14.43 4.66 13.17
C ALA A 6 -14.69 5.77 14.19
N ALA A 7 -13.67 6.17 14.96
CA ALA A 7 -13.78 7.17 16.01
C ALA A 7 -13.78 8.64 15.50
N THR A 8 -13.54 8.88 14.20
CA THR A 8 -13.54 10.21 13.61
C THR A 8 -14.92 10.58 13.07
N SER A 9 -15.53 11.68 13.54
CA SER A 9 -16.83 12.19 13.03
C SER A 9 -16.63 13.34 12.05
N LEU A 10 -17.64 13.61 11.19
CA LEU A 10 -17.65 14.81 10.33
C LEU A 10 -17.54 16.10 11.16
N ARG A 11 -18.21 16.16 12.29
CA ARG A 11 -18.14 17.31 13.20
C ARG A 11 -16.72 17.56 13.69
N LEU A 12 -15.99 16.51 14.08
CA LEU A 12 -14.59 16.63 14.50
C LEU A 12 -13.71 17.13 13.35
N ILE A 13 -13.92 16.60 12.12
CA ILE A 13 -13.19 17.02 10.92
C ILE A 13 -13.44 18.51 10.64
N THR A 14 -14.69 18.93 10.61
CA THR A 14 -15.08 20.31 10.29
C THR A 14 -14.62 21.31 11.35
N THR A 15 -14.69 20.94 12.64
CA THR A 15 -14.17 21.75 13.73
C THR A 15 -12.65 21.96 13.60
N LYS A 16 -11.89 20.89 13.36
CA LYS A 16 -10.43 20.99 13.14
C LYS A 16 -10.06 21.76 11.88
N ALA A 17 -10.85 21.63 10.82
CA ALA A 17 -10.66 22.36 9.56
C ALA A 17 -11.17 23.80 9.60
N LYS A 18 -11.87 24.20 10.66
CA LYS A 18 -12.54 25.51 10.80
C LYS A 18 -13.51 25.81 9.63
N VAL A 19 -14.28 24.80 9.21
CA VAL A 19 -15.29 24.91 8.14
C VAL A 19 -16.68 24.57 8.67
N ASN A 20 -17.69 25.06 7.96
CA ASN A 20 -19.09 24.87 8.34
C ASN A 20 -19.52 23.42 8.11
N LEU A 21 -20.03 22.75 9.15
CA LEU A 21 -20.54 21.38 9.10
C LEU A 21 -21.71 21.23 8.11
N ALA A 22 -22.62 22.22 8.06
CA ALA A 22 -23.77 22.19 7.15
C ALA A 22 -23.32 22.21 5.69
N ALA A 23 -22.30 23.04 5.35
CA ALA A 23 -21.74 23.08 4.02
C ALA A 23 -21.08 21.74 3.63
N VAL A 24 -20.32 21.10 4.55
CA VAL A 24 -19.71 19.78 4.31
C VAL A 24 -20.77 18.69 4.13
N ASN A 25 -21.82 18.70 4.95
CA ASN A 25 -22.96 17.78 4.79
C ASN A 25 -23.68 18.01 3.46
N TYR A 26 -23.88 19.24 3.05
CA TYR A 26 -24.53 19.57 1.78
C TYR A 26 -23.71 19.05 0.58
N HIS A 27 -22.38 19.22 0.60
CA HIS A 27 -21.52 18.84 -0.51
C HIS A 27 -21.19 17.34 -0.57
N PHE A 28 -21.00 16.70 0.58
CA PHE A 28 -20.50 15.32 0.64
C PHE A 28 -21.54 14.33 1.20
N GLY A 29 -22.55 14.78 1.92
CA GLY A 29 -23.61 13.95 2.52
C GLY A 29 -23.15 13.07 3.68
N SER A 30 -21.96 12.44 3.58
CA SER A 30 -21.48 11.52 4.61
C SER A 30 -19.96 11.60 4.80
N LYS A 31 -19.48 11.07 5.94
CA LYS A 31 -18.04 10.90 6.20
C LYS A 31 -17.38 9.99 5.17
N GLN A 32 -18.06 8.92 4.78
CA GLN A 32 -17.57 7.99 3.77
C GLN A 32 -17.37 8.66 2.41
N ALA A 33 -18.37 9.43 1.96
CA ALA A 33 -18.29 10.15 0.70
C ALA A 33 -17.17 11.22 0.71
N LEU A 34 -17.00 11.96 1.82
CA LEU A 34 -15.88 12.89 1.98
C LEU A 34 -14.53 12.18 1.87
N ILE A 35 -14.35 11.04 2.55
CA ILE A 35 -13.09 10.31 2.53
C ILE A 35 -12.84 9.69 1.15
N ARG A 36 -13.88 9.14 0.50
CA ARG A 36 -13.77 8.65 -0.88
C ARG A 36 -13.27 9.75 -1.81
N GLU A 37 -13.85 10.95 -1.74
CA GLU A 37 -13.43 12.10 -2.55
C GLU A 37 -11.95 12.47 -2.29
N VAL A 38 -11.50 12.44 -1.03
CA VAL A 38 -10.09 12.65 -0.69
C VAL A 38 -9.20 11.61 -1.36
N PHE A 39 -9.59 10.32 -1.31
CA PHE A 39 -8.83 9.27 -1.97
C PHE A 39 -8.87 9.39 -3.50
N GLU A 40 -10.01 9.71 -4.10
CA GLU A 40 -10.11 9.90 -5.56
C GLU A 40 -9.18 11.00 -6.05
N ARG A 41 -9.20 12.17 -5.38
CA ARG A 41 -8.33 13.30 -5.73
C ARG A 41 -6.84 13.03 -5.55
N ARG A 42 -6.49 12.18 -4.60
CA ARG A 42 -5.08 11.92 -4.25
C ARG A 42 -4.52 10.66 -4.89
N LEU A 43 -5.31 9.58 -4.96
CA LEU A 43 -4.89 8.33 -5.59
C LEU A 43 -4.93 8.38 -7.11
N GLY A 44 -5.84 9.13 -7.70
CA GLY A 44 -5.93 9.23 -9.16
C GLY A 44 -4.60 9.63 -9.82
N PRO A 45 -4.02 10.79 -9.49
CA PRO A 45 -2.72 11.21 -10.03
C PRO A 45 -1.58 10.26 -9.65
N LEU A 46 -1.57 9.72 -8.42
CA LEU A 46 -0.56 8.76 -7.97
C LEU A 46 -0.62 7.47 -8.79
N ASN A 47 -1.80 6.94 -9.03
CA ASN A 47 -2.01 5.73 -9.82
C ASN A 47 -1.69 5.94 -11.31
N ALA A 48 -2.05 7.10 -11.86
CA ALA A 48 -1.67 7.48 -13.23
C ALA A 48 -0.14 7.52 -13.39
N ALA A 49 0.58 8.10 -12.42
CA ALA A 49 2.03 8.14 -12.43
C ALA A 49 2.66 6.73 -12.33
N ARG A 50 2.07 5.82 -11.54
CA ARG A 50 2.47 4.41 -11.45
C ARG A 50 2.35 3.69 -12.79
N ILE A 51 1.19 3.81 -13.43
CA ILE A 51 0.93 3.17 -14.72
C ILE A 51 1.87 3.74 -15.80
N ALA A 52 1.97 5.06 -15.90
CA ALA A 52 2.85 5.70 -16.89
C ALA A 52 4.32 5.27 -16.73
N ARG A 53 4.79 5.10 -15.47
CA ARG A 53 6.15 4.60 -15.21
C ARG A 53 6.31 3.14 -15.65
N LEU A 54 5.35 2.28 -15.34
CA LEU A 54 5.35 0.88 -15.76
C LEU A 54 5.35 0.77 -17.29
N ASP A 55 4.46 1.50 -17.97
CA ASP A 55 4.35 1.49 -19.42
C ASP A 55 5.65 1.95 -20.10
N LYS A 56 6.31 2.99 -19.55
CA LYS A 56 7.61 3.44 -20.02
C LYS A 56 8.69 2.36 -19.91
N LEU A 57 8.73 1.63 -18.79
CA LEU A 57 9.68 0.55 -18.55
C LEU A 57 9.42 -0.62 -19.52
N GLU A 58 8.16 -1.01 -19.73
CA GLU A 58 7.79 -2.08 -20.67
C GLU A 58 8.12 -1.71 -22.13
N ALA A 59 7.85 -0.48 -22.54
CA ALA A 59 8.23 0.01 -23.87
C ALA A 59 9.76 -0.06 -24.08
N ALA A 60 10.54 0.34 -23.07
CA ALA A 60 12.00 0.27 -23.13
C ALA A 60 12.52 -1.18 -23.14
N ALA A 61 11.83 -2.10 -22.51
CA ALA A 61 12.19 -3.52 -22.45
C ALA A 61 11.94 -4.27 -23.79
N ARG A 62 11.17 -3.69 -24.72
CA ARG A 62 10.89 -4.25 -26.05
C ARG A 62 10.41 -5.70 -26.00
N GLY A 63 9.44 -6.00 -25.16
CA GLY A 63 8.85 -7.33 -25.01
C GLY A 63 9.59 -8.27 -24.03
N ARG A 64 10.76 -7.88 -23.50
CA ARG A 64 11.45 -8.64 -22.46
C ARG A 64 10.77 -8.43 -21.09
N PRO A 65 10.73 -9.44 -20.23
CA PRO A 65 10.27 -9.25 -18.85
C PRO A 65 11.11 -8.19 -18.12
N LEU A 66 10.48 -7.42 -17.26
CA LEU A 66 11.14 -6.43 -16.40
C LEU A 66 11.81 -7.13 -15.21
N ALA A 67 12.87 -6.55 -14.66
CA ALA A 67 13.36 -6.94 -13.36
C ALA A 67 12.29 -6.65 -12.28
N ILE A 68 12.20 -7.50 -11.27
CA ILE A 68 11.20 -7.36 -10.19
C ILE A 68 11.39 -6.02 -9.47
N GLU A 69 12.62 -5.59 -9.26
CA GLU A 69 12.98 -4.30 -8.66
C GLU A 69 12.42 -3.12 -9.46
N GLN A 70 12.44 -3.19 -10.79
CA GLN A 70 11.88 -2.15 -11.66
C GLN A 70 10.37 -2.03 -11.51
N ILE A 71 9.68 -3.18 -11.39
CA ILE A 71 8.22 -3.21 -11.18
C ILE A 71 7.87 -2.64 -9.80
N ILE A 72 8.59 -3.04 -8.75
CA ILE A 72 8.41 -2.52 -7.39
C ILE A 72 8.70 -1.02 -7.36
N GLU A 73 9.78 -0.58 -7.99
CA GLU A 73 10.13 0.84 -8.08
C GLU A 73 9.04 1.66 -8.79
N ALA A 74 8.41 1.12 -9.83
CA ALA A 74 7.30 1.79 -10.52
C ALA A 74 6.08 1.99 -9.60
N ILE A 75 5.84 1.06 -8.65
CA ILE A 75 4.79 1.21 -7.63
C ILE A 75 5.15 2.29 -6.61
N ILE A 76 6.41 2.31 -6.15
CA ILE A 76 6.85 3.03 -4.96
C ILE A 76 7.35 4.44 -5.29
N ALA A 77 8.10 4.64 -6.38
CA ALA A 77 8.73 5.92 -6.69
C ALA A 77 7.74 7.11 -6.75
N PRO A 78 6.51 6.99 -7.27
CA PRO A 78 5.55 8.08 -7.22
C PRO A 78 5.15 8.49 -5.79
N VAL A 79 5.27 7.59 -4.80
CA VAL A 79 5.01 7.88 -3.39
C VAL A 79 6.04 8.88 -2.84
N LEU A 80 7.29 8.84 -3.34
CA LEU A 80 8.33 9.81 -2.95
C LEU A 80 7.94 11.24 -3.36
N HIS A 81 7.36 11.41 -4.54
CA HIS A 81 6.87 12.74 -4.96
C HIS A 81 5.80 13.25 -4.01
N VAL A 82 4.83 12.39 -3.66
CA VAL A 82 3.78 12.74 -2.70
C VAL A 82 4.37 13.06 -1.32
N SER A 83 5.39 12.33 -0.86
CA SER A 83 6.01 12.56 0.46
C SER A 83 6.72 13.93 0.56
N ARG A 84 7.15 14.48 -0.57
CA ARG A 84 7.86 15.77 -0.68
C ARG A 84 6.93 16.97 -0.86
N GLU A 85 5.61 16.78 -0.88
CA GLU A 85 4.66 17.88 -1.01
C GLU A 85 4.79 18.88 0.12
N PRO A 86 4.65 20.19 -0.16
CA PRO A 86 4.73 21.27 0.83
C PRO A 86 3.71 21.07 1.97
N LEU A 87 4.03 21.64 3.14
CA LEU A 87 3.15 21.64 4.33
C LEU A 87 2.79 20.24 4.85
N ALA A 88 3.64 19.25 4.61
CA ALA A 88 3.45 17.85 5.03
C ALA A 88 2.14 17.21 4.51
N ARG A 89 1.45 17.80 3.54
CA ARG A 89 0.17 17.29 3.00
C ARG A 89 0.30 15.88 2.46
N GLY A 90 1.39 15.61 1.72
CA GLY A 90 1.68 14.28 1.21
C GLY A 90 1.92 13.27 2.32
N ALA A 91 2.74 13.60 3.32
CA ALA A 91 3.02 12.72 4.45
C ALA A 91 1.74 12.39 5.25
N VAL A 92 0.83 13.36 5.44
CA VAL A 92 -0.47 13.12 6.07
C VAL A 92 -1.32 12.17 5.25
N PHE A 93 -1.36 12.37 3.92
CA PHE A 93 -2.11 11.49 3.02
C PHE A 93 -1.54 10.06 3.02
N LEU A 94 -0.23 9.89 2.97
CA LEU A 94 0.41 8.57 2.98
C LEU A 94 0.14 7.82 4.30
N ARG A 95 0.14 8.52 5.44
CA ARG A 95 -0.29 7.92 6.72
C ARG A 95 -1.75 7.52 6.71
N LEU A 96 -2.63 8.35 6.12
CA LEU A 96 -4.05 8.01 5.95
C LEU A 96 -4.21 6.78 5.07
N LEU A 97 -3.50 6.71 3.95
CA LEU A 97 -3.52 5.58 3.03
C LEU A 97 -3.01 4.29 3.71
N GLY A 98 -1.87 4.36 4.41
CA GLY A 98 -1.33 3.21 5.16
C GLY A 98 -2.32 2.66 6.19
N ARG A 99 -2.98 3.55 6.94
CA ARG A 99 -4.01 3.16 7.91
C ARG A 99 -5.26 2.60 7.27
N ALA A 100 -5.67 3.12 6.11
CA ALA A 100 -6.84 2.60 5.40
C ALA A 100 -6.69 1.12 5.05
N PHE A 101 -5.47 0.66 4.73
CA PHE A 101 -5.21 -0.76 4.46
C PHE A 101 -5.29 -1.67 5.69
N SER A 102 -5.37 -1.10 6.90
CA SER A 102 -5.58 -1.84 8.15
C SER A 102 -7.07 -1.90 8.56
N GLU A 103 -7.95 -1.23 7.81
CA GLU A 103 -9.39 -1.28 8.04
C GLU A 103 -10.01 -2.58 7.49
N PRO A 104 -11.18 -3.01 8.00
CA PRO A 104 -11.89 -4.16 7.44
C PRO A 104 -12.14 -4.04 5.94
N ALA A 105 -12.16 -5.18 5.23
CA ALA A 105 -12.27 -5.24 3.77
C ALA A 105 -13.50 -4.48 3.21
N ASP A 106 -14.62 -4.49 3.92
CA ASP A 106 -15.84 -3.79 3.48
C ASP A 106 -15.64 -2.27 3.57
N THR A 107 -15.05 -1.77 4.64
CA THR A 107 -14.68 -0.34 4.77
C THR A 107 -13.71 0.07 3.65
N LEU A 108 -12.73 -0.78 3.33
CA LEU A 108 -11.77 -0.53 2.26
C LEU A 108 -12.46 -0.43 0.89
N ARG A 109 -13.40 -1.32 0.59
CA ARG A 109 -14.19 -1.27 -0.67
C ARG A 109 -15.00 0.01 -0.80
N GLU A 110 -15.50 0.53 0.32
CA GLU A 110 -16.30 1.76 0.34
C GLU A 110 -15.45 3.03 0.13
N ILE A 111 -14.23 3.05 0.66
CA ILE A 111 -13.38 4.25 0.67
C ILE A 111 -12.34 4.29 -0.45
N LEU A 112 -11.92 3.13 -0.98
CA LEU A 112 -10.96 3.09 -2.08
C LEU A 112 -11.68 3.15 -3.44
N PRO A 113 -11.21 4.00 -4.36
CA PRO A 113 -11.75 4.09 -5.71
C PRO A 113 -11.62 2.77 -6.48
N GLY A 114 -12.59 2.46 -7.33
CA GLY A 114 -12.55 1.27 -8.22
C GLY A 114 -11.30 1.20 -9.10
N GLN A 115 -10.73 2.36 -9.45
CA GLN A 115 -9.48 2.50 -10.21
C GLN A 115 -8.27 1.85 -9.50
N TYR A 116 -8.28 1.76 -8.15
CA TYR A 116 -7.21 1.11 -7.42
C TYR A 116 -7.07 -0.37 -7.80
N ARG A 117 -8.19 -1.06 -7.96
CA ARG A 117 -8.22 -2.47 -8.39
C ARG A 117 -7.56 -2.67 -9.77
N GLN A 118 -7.79 -1.76 -10.71
CA GLN A 118 -7.19 -1.84 -12.04
C GLN A 118 -5.66 -1.72 -11.99
N VAL A 119 -5.15 -0.83 -11.15
CA VAL A 119 -3.70 -0.69 -10.92
C VAL A 119 -3.10 -1.98 -10.36
N VAL A 120 -3.73 -2.56 -9.34
CA VAL A 120 -3.27 -3.84 -8.74
C VAL A 120 -3.23 -4.95 -9.80
N ILE A 121 -4.28 -5.09 -10.63
CA ILE A 121 -4.34 -6.08 -11.71
C ILE A 121 -3.20 -5.85 -12.72
N ARG A 122 -2.97 -4.60 -13.11
CA ARG A 122 -1.94 -4.24 -14.10
C ARG A 122 -0.53 -4.57 -13.60
N PHE A 123 -0.24 -4.31 -12.34
CA PHE A 123 1.05 -4.68 -11.72
C PHE A 123 1.18 -6.18 -11.50
N LYS A 124 0.10 -6.87 -11.13
CA LYS A 124 0.09 -8.34 -11.04
C LYS A 124 0.47 -8.97 -12.38
N GLN A 125 -0.10 -8.48 -13.48
CA GLN A 125 0.23 -8.96 -14.83
C GLN A 125 1.72 -8.74 -15.19
N ALA A 126 2.30 -7.61 -14.80
CA ALA A 126 3.72 -7.36 -15.00
C ALA A 126 4.59 -8.35 -14.20
N LEU A 127 4.25 -8.59 -12.93
CA LEU A 127 4.94 -9.58 -12.09
C LEU A 127 4.81 -11.01 -12.64
N MET A 128 3.62 -11.41 -13.12
CA MET A 128 3.42 -12.73 -13.73
C MET A 128 4.32 -12.95 -14.93
N ARG A 129 4.53 -11.92 -15.77
CA ARG A 129 5.46 -12.02 -16.92
C ARG A 129 6.92 -12.17 -16.48
N SER A 130 7.29 -11.61 -15.33
CA SER A 130 8.65 -11.66 -14.80
C SER A 130 8.90 -12.89 -13.91
N LEU A 131 7.84 -13.58 -13.48
CA LEU A 131 7.87 -14.78 -12.65
C LEU A 131 6.99 -15.86 -13.29
N PRO A 132 7.35 -16.39 -14.48
CA PRO A 132 6.48 -17.27 -15.26
C PRO A 132 6.14 -18.58 -14.53
N ASP A 133 7.04 -19.09 -13.69
CA ASP A 133 6.85 -20.34 -12.94
C ASP A 133 6.14 -20.13 -11.59
N MET A 134 5.76 -18.88 -11.25
CA MET A 134 5.09 -18.56 -10.01
C MET A 134 3.59 -18.87 -10.10
N PRO A 135 3.04 -19.78 -9.27
CA PRO A 135 1.61 -20.02 -9.22
C PRO A 135 0.83 -18.74 -8.88
N ASP A 136 -0.32 -18.51 -9.54
CA ASP A 136 -1.14 -17.30 -9.35
C ASP A 136 -1.55 -17.10 -7.89
N GLN A 137 -1.88 -18.16 -7.19
CA GLN A 137 -2.24 -18.12 -5.78
C GLN A 137 -1.07 -17.66 -4.91
N GLU A 138 0.12 -18.19 -5.15
CA GLU A 138 1.32 -17.81 -4.41
C GLU A 138 1.72 -16.36 -4.69
N LEU A 139 1.68 -15.92 -5.95
CA LEU A 139 1.91 -14.52 -6.29
C LEU A 139 0.92 -13.60 -5.57
N THR A 140 -0.35 -14.01 -5.46
CA THR A 140 -1.37 -13.22 -4.74
C THR A 140 -1.01 -13.06 -3.25
N TRP A 141 -0.53 -14.12 -2.59
CA TRP A 141 -0.03 -14.07 -1.22
C TRP A 141 1.18 -13.13 -1.08
N ARG A 142 2.15 -13.25 -1.97
CA ARG A 142 3.36 -12.40 -1.94
C ARG A 142 3.04 -10.93 -2.19
N MET A 143 2.12 -10.66 -3.10
CA MET A 143 1.61 -9.29 -3.30
C MET A 143 0.88 -8.76 -2.06
N HIS A 144 0.10 -9.60 -1.37
CA HIS A 144 -0.53 -9.22 -0.10
C HIS A 144 0.53 -8.83 0.95
N PHE A 145 1.58 -9.63 1.11
CA PHE A 145 2.69 -9.31 2.02
C PHE A 145 3.43 -8.03 1.61
N MET A 146 3.68 -7.86 0.32
CA MET A 146 4.28 -6.64 -0.22
C MET A 146 3.43 -5.39 0.12
N PHE A 147 2.13 -5.44 -0.13
CA PHE A 147 1.22 -4.33 0.20
C PHE A 147 1.12 -4.09 1.71
N GLY A 148 1.11 -5.14 2.52
CA GLY A 148 1.17 -5.03 3.97
C GLY A 148 2.43 -4.31 4.45
N THR A 149 3.59 -4.69 3.94
CA THR A 149 4.88 -4.05 4.25
C THR A 149 4.90 -2.57 3.82
N LEU A 150 4.40 -2.27 2.61
CA LEU A 150 4.28 -0.89 2.11
C LEU A 150 3.34 -0.06 2.98
N SER A 151 2.19 -0.61 3.36
CA SER A 151 1.19 0.08 4.18
C SER A 151 1.73 0.40 5.57
N TYR A 152 2.40 -0.58 6.18
CA TYR A 152 3.06 -0.41 7.47
C TYR A 152 4.13 0.68 7.43
N THR A 153 4.98 0.65 6.40
CA THR A 153 6.04 1.66 6.20
C THR A 153 5.44 3.05 5.98
N MET A 154 4.37 3.19 5.19
CA MET A 154 3.69 4.46 4.95
C MET A 154 2.97 5.00 6.18
N ALA A 155 2.46 4.13 7.04
CA ALA A 155 1.78 4.54 8.28
C ALA A 155 2.71 5.28 9.26
N ARG A 156 4.06 5.17 9.07
CA ARG A 156 5.09 5.84 9.90
C ARG A 156 4.81 5.66 11.39
N ASN A 157 4.72 4.42 11.82
CA ASN A 157 4.61 4.12 13.25
C ASN A 157 6.01 4.17 13.90
N ASP A 158 6.03 4.42 15.20
CA ASP A 158 7.27 4.50 16.00
C ASP A 158 7.87 3.11 16.35
N ALA A 159 7.33 2.02 15.79
CA ALA A 159 7.78 0.67 16.13
C ALA A 159 9.25 0.44 15.77
N LEU A 160 9.78 1.13 14.76
CA LEU A 160 11.20 1.08 14.45
C LEU A 160 12.06 1.52 15.64
N LYS A 161 11.62 2.50 16.41
CA LYS A 161 12.30 2.97 17.63
C LYS A 161 12.31 1.92 18.76
N LEU A 162 11.35 0.99 18.77
CA LEU A 162 11.32 -0.11 19.72
C LEU A 162 12.31 -1.22 19.40
N ILE A 163 12.61 -1.39 18.10
CA ILE A 163 13.55 -2.42 17.62
C ILE A 163 14.98 -1.87 17.60
N ALA A 164 15.12 -0.57 17.36
CA ALA A 164 16.42 0.08 17.25
C ALA A 164 17.15 0.14 18.58
N THR A 165 18.29 -0.53 18.66
CA THR A 165 19.25 -0.41 19.77
C THR A 165 20.37 0.58 19.46
N CYS A 166 20.34 1.20 18.27
CA CYS A 166 21.31 2.17 17.77
C CYS A 166 20.59 3.31 17.05
N ASN A 167 21.32 4.39 16.79
CA ASN A 167 20.81 5.47 15.94
C ASN A 167 20.69 4.97 14.49
N LEU A 168 19.47 4.98 13.95
CA LEU A 168 19.19 4.56 12.57
C LEU A 168 19.24 5.77 11.64
N GLU A 169 20.38 5.96 11.00
CA GLU A 169 20.52 7.00 9.98
C GLU A 169 19.54 6.78 8.83
N GLY A 170 18.86 7.86 8.43
CA GLY A 170 17.91 7.86 7.34
C GLY A 170 16.56 7.20 7.67
N ALA A 171 16.23 6.93 8.95
CA ALA A 171 14.96 6.35 9.33
C ALA A 171 13.74 7.22 8.96
N GLU A 172 13.95 8.53 8.80
CA GLU A 172 12.92 9.49 8.35
C GLU A 172 13.06 9.89 6.87
N ASP A 173 14.16 9.52 6.23
CA ASP A 173 14.40 9.80 4.81
C ASP A 173 13.69 8.75 3.93
N ALA A 174 12.70 9.20 3.17
CA ALA A 174 11.92 8.35 2.30
C ALA A 174 12.78 7.64 1.22
N GLU A 175 13.84 8.29 0.71
CA GLU A 175 14.75 7.65 -0.24
C GLU A 175 15.61 6.57 0.41
N ALA A 176 16.12 6.82 1.61
CA ALA A 176 16.88 5.84 2.37
C ALA A 176 16.04 4.61 2.72
N ILE A 177 14.76 4.82 3.05
CA ILE A 177 13.79 3.74 3.28
C ILE A 177 13.59 2.94 1.98
N MET A 178 13.36 3.61 0.84
CA MET A 178 13.11 2.92 -0.43
C MET A 178 14.31 2.11 -0.91
N ARG A 179 15.53 2.62 -0.77
CA ARG A 179 16.77 1.87 -1.11
C ARG A 179 16.89 0.54 -0.35
N ARG A 180 16.31 0.45 0.85
CA ARG A 180 16.28 -0.79 1.64
C ARG A 180 15.06 -1.66 1.31
N LEU A 181 13.93 -1.02 1.10
CA LEU A 181 12.63 -1.69 0.91
C LEU A 181 12.53 -2.41 -0.43
N ILE A 182 13.02 -1.79 -1.52
CA ILE A 182 12.94 -2.39 -2.86
C ILE A 182 13.63 -3.76 -2.93
N PRO A 183 14.92 -3.91 -2.55
CA PRO A 183 15.57 -5.22 -2.58
C PRO A 183 14.96 -6.23 -1.60
N PHE A 184 14.47 -5.78 -0.45
CA PHE A 184 13.78 -6.65 0.50
C PHE A 184 12.49 -7.23 -0.10
N LEU A 185 11.67 -6.40 -0.73
CA LEU A 185 10.43 -6.85 -1.38
C LEU A 185 10.72 -7.72 -2.62
N ALA A 186 11.74 -7.39 -3.40
CA ALA A 186 12.15 -8.18 -4.56
C ALA A 186 12.60 -9.59 -4.14
N ALA A 187 13.40 -9.69 -3.10
CA ALA A 187 13.80 -10.98 -2.53
C ALA A 187 12.59 -11.79 -2.03
N GLY A 188 11.63 -11.14 -1.37
CA GLY A 188 10.40 -11.78 -0.92
C GLY A 188 9.52 -12.30 -2.07
N LEU A 189 9.39 -11.53 -3.16
CA LEU A 189 8.67 -11.95 -4.36
C LEU A 189 9.37 -13.11 -5.09
N GLN A 190 10.68 -13.21 -5.02
CA GLN A 190 11.51 -14.24 -5.69
C GLN A 190 11.87 -15.41 -4.77
N ALA A 191 11.45 -15.41 -3.51
CA ALA A 191 11.77 -16.49 -2.56
C ALA A 191 11.33 -17.86 -3.11
N PRO A 192 11.97 -18.96 -2.73
CA PRO A 192 11.52 -20.31 -3.10
C PRO A 192 10.04 -20.52 -2.72
N LEU A 193 9.38 -21.40 -3.47
CA LEU A 193 8.01 -21.80 -3.12
C LEU A 193 8.01 -22.53 -1.78
N PRO A 194 6.97 -22.33 -0.95
CA PRO A 194 6.85 -23.09 0.28
C PRO A 194 6.79 -24.59 -0.03
N THR A 195 7.63 -25.35 0.61
CA THR A 195 7.57 -26.82 0.53
C THR A 195 6.21 -27.27 1.08
N SER A 196 5.43 -28.02 0.30
CA SER A 196 4.21 -28.65 0.76
C SER A 196 4.56 -29.53 1.98
N GLN A 197 4.25 -29.07 3.18
CA GLN A 197 4.26 -29.94 4.35
C GLN A 197 3.15 -30.95 4.11
N THR A 198 3.56 -32.19 3.79
CA THR A 198 2.67 -33.34 3.88
C THR A 198 2.05 -33.28 5.26
N THR A 199 0.73 -33.15 5.32
CA THR A 199 -0.06 -33.11 6.56
C THR A 199 0.37 -34.31 7.39
N ARG A 200 1.20 -34.11 8.41
CA ARG A 200 1.39 -35.11 9.44
C ARG A 200 0.04 -35.33 10.09
N SER A 201 -0.66 -36.39 9.69
CA SER A 201 -1.82 -36.85 10.38
C SER A 201 -1.45 -37.03 11.86
N LEU A 202 -2.06 -36.25 12.73
CA LEU A 202 -1.96 -36.46 14.17
C LEU A 202 -2.39 -37.91 14.47
N PRO A 203 -1.57 -38.70 15.18
CA PRO A 203 -1.99 -40.03 15.56
C PRO A 203 -3.23 -39.95 16.43
N GLY A 204 -4.29 -40.68 16.00
CA GLY A 204 -5.58 -40.70 16.64
C GLY A 204 -5.46 -40.92 18.15
N ARG A 205 -6.10 -40.06 18.93
CA ARG A 205 -6.39 -40.31 20.32
C ARG A 205 -7.23 -41.59 20.39
N ARG A 206 -6.62 -42.68 20.86
CA ARG A 206 -7.37 -43.84 21.31
C ARG A 206 -8.23 -43.42 22.50
N ALA A 207 -9.54 -43.55 22.32
CA ALA A 207 -10.47 -43.49 23.43
C ALA A 207 -10.19 -44.66 24.37
N ALA A 208 -10.03 -44.35 25.64
CA ALA A 208 -10.15 -45.27 26.74
C ALA A 208 -11.41 -44.90 27.53
#